data_b33a7555d3f39dbba12d7039f1fbdf9f
#
_entry.id   b33a7555d3f39dbba12d7039f1fbdf9f
#
_cell.length_a   1.000
_cell.length_b   1.000
_cell.length_c   1.000
_cell.angle_alpha   90.00
_cell.angle_beta   90.00
_cell.angle_gamma   90.00
#
_symmetry.space_group_name_H-M   'P 1'
#
loop_
_entity.id
_entity.type
_entity.pdbx_description
1 polymer ?
#
loop_
_entity_poly.entity_id
_entity_poly.type
_entity_poly.pdbx_seq_one_letter_code
_entity_poly.pdbx_strand_id
1 'polypeptide(L)'
;MSMICVEHLKQQFGRVTALNDVSVSIERGEIVGLIGSSGAGKTTLLRVLSTFMAPSSGTVTLNGVDVTADSLRVRRMVGYLPEKDPIYPEIRVIEYLTFRAKLRGLFGRTRSKRLREVISRCGLAGLEKALMGKLSKGEVRRVLLADCLAGEPEIVLLDEPTLGLDPLNAGRLKTMFASLKGERTVVFSTHDMAEAESLCTRVLLLHRGAVMAFSPPSELLCRYGVDSLGSVMKLVAAGGVS
;
A
#
# COMPACT_ATOMS: atom_id res chain seq x y z
N MET A 1 7.33 18.59 3.40
CA MET A 1 8.10 18.13 2.21
C MET A 1 7.42 16.91 1.65
N SER A 2 7.09 16.96 0.36
CA SER A 2 6.43 15.84 -0.33
C SER A 2 7.30 14.58 -0.27
N MET A 3 6.68 13.47 0.16
CA MET A 3 7.33 12.16 0.23
C MET A 3 7.10 11.36 -1.04
N ILE A 4 5.93 11.53 -1.66
CA ILE A 4 5.57 10.94 -2.96
C ILE A 4 5.06 12.08 -3.83
N CYS A 5 5.66 12.29 -5.00
CA CYS A 5 5.17 13.24 -5.99
C CYS A 5 4.93 12.50 -7.31
N VAL A 6 3.73 12.65 -7.83
CA VAL A 6 3.30 12.09 -9.10
C VAL A 6 2.83 13.24 -9.98
N GLU A 7 3.37 13.38 -11.18
CA GLU A 7 3.08 14.47 -12.09
C GLU A 7 2.73 13.93 -13.48
N HIS A 8 1.52 14.20 -13.92
CA HIS A 8 1.02 13.86 -15.25
C HIS A 8 1.19 12.37 -15.62
N LEU A 9 1.09 11.47 -14.61
CA LEU A 9 1.30 10.04 -14.78
C LEU A 9 0.26 9.45 -15.70
N LYS A 10 0.73 8.79 -16.77
CA LYS A 10 -0.09 7.94 -17.65
C LYS A 10 0.45 6.52 -17.67
N GLN A 11 -0.46 5.55 -17.66
CA GLN A 11 -0.14 4.14 -17.83
C GLN A 11 -1.07 3.49 -18.81
N GLN A 12 -0.49 2.91 -19.85
CA GLN A 12 -1.22 2.24 -20.93
C GLN A 12 -0.81 0.77 -21.06
N PHE A 13 -1.77 -0.09 -21.35
CA PHE A 13 -1.60 -1.50 -21.68
C PHE A 13 -2.26 -1.77 -23.04
N GLY A 14 -1.48 -1.72 -24.11
CA GLY A 14 -2.03 -1.76 -25.46
C GLY A 14 -3.02 -0.61 -25.70
N ARG A 15 -4.31 -0.94 -25.88
CA ARG A 15 -5.37 0.05 -26.09
C ARG A 15 -6.07 0.53 -24.81
N VAL A 16 -5.73 -0.07 -23.66
CA VAL A 16 -6.36 0.26 -22.39
C VAL A 16 -5.52 1.28 -21.63
N THR A 17 -6.09 2.45 -21.33
CA THR A 17 -5.49 3.45 -20.46
C THR A 17 -5.90 3.17 -19.02
N ALA A 18 -4.97 2.68 -18.20
CA ALA A 18 -5.20 2.33 -16.80
C ALA A 18 -5.05 3.54 -15.86
N LEU A 19 -4.15 4.47 -16.19
CA LEU A 19 -4.00 5.77 -15.52
C LEU A 19 -3.93 6.85 -16.59
N ASN A 20 -4.66 7.94 -16.37
CA ASN A 20 -4.75 9.06 -17.31
C ASN A 20 -4.57 10.38 -16.59
N ASP A 21 -3.38 10.96 -16.73
CA ASP A 21 -3.03 12.27 -16.20
C ASP A 21 -3.19 12.40 -14.66
N VAL A 22 -2.65 11.41 -13.95
CA VAL A 22 -2.68 11.40 -12.49
C VAL A 22 -1.60 12.31 -11.95
N SER A 23 -2.00 13.33 -11.17
CA SER A 23 -1.08 14.23 -10.44
C SER A 23 -1.49 14.27 -8.97
N VAL A 24 -0.54 13.95 -8.06
CA VAL A 24 -0.79 13.92 -6.62
C VAL A 24 0.50 14.08 -5.84
N SER A 25 0.42 14.77 -4.70
CA SER A 25 1.51 14.96 -3.75
C SER A 25 1.10 14.45 -2.37
N ILE A 26 1.88 13.50 -1.82
CA ILE A 26 1.65 12.89 -0.51
C ILE A 26 2.80 13.31 0.41
N GLU A 27 2.44 13.84 1.59
CA GLU A 27 3.39 14.32 2.57
C GLU A 27 3.95 13.16 3.43
N ARG A 28 5.11 13.42 4.04
CA ARG A 28 5.73 12.44 4.97
C ARG A 28 4.82 12.15 6.15
N GLY A 29 4.69 10.87 6.49
CA GLY A 29 3.92 10.41 7.66
C GLY A 29 2.41 10.34 7.46
N GLU A 30 1.90 10.65 6.26
CA GLU A 30 0.47 10.48 5.94
C GLU A 30 0.09 9.02 5.76
N ILE A 31 -1.17 8.72 6.06
CA ILE A 31 -1.84 7.49 5.66
C ILE A 31 -2.86 7.87 4.58
N VAL A 32 -2.61 7.44 3.35
CA VAL A 32 -3.46 7.73 2.19
C VAL A 32 -4.17 6.47 1.73
N GLY A 33 -5.50 6.54 1.68
CA GLY A 33 -6.35 5.49 1.11
C GLY A 33 -6.59 5.72 -0.38
N LEU A 34 -6.26 4.73 -1.21
CA LEU A 34 -6.66 4.71 -2.62
C LEU A 34 -8.02 4.03 -2.72
N ILE A 35 -9.06 4.81 -3.01
CA ILE A 35 -10.42 4.28 -3.19
C ILE A 35 -10.87 4.43 -4.64
N GLY A 36 -11.76 3.56 -5.05
CA GLY A 36 -12.28 3.53 -6.42
C GLY A 36 -12.84 2.16 -6.77
N SER A 37 -13.65 2.08 -7.80
CA SER A 37 -14.19 0.81 -8.31
C SER A 37 -13.09 -0.16 -8.77
N SER A 38 -13.45 -1.42 -8.99
CA SER A 38 -12.54 -2.36 -9.67
C SER A 38 -12.15 -1.80 -11.04
N GLY A 39 -10.86 -1.90 -11.39
CA GLY A 39 -10.33 -1.32 -12.63
C GLY A 39 -10.11 0.19 -12.61
N ALA A 40 -10.31 0.89 -11.49
CA ALA A 40 -10.07 2.34 -11.40
C ALA A 40 -8.59 2.77 -11.55
N GLY A 41 -7.63 1.83 -11.47
CA GLY A 41 -6.20 2.10 -11.60
C GLY A 41 -5.40 1.99 -10.29
N LYS A 42 -6.03 1.64 -9.14
CA LYS A 42 -5.39 1.59 -7.81
C LYS A 42 -4.13 0.72 -7.79
N THR A 43 -4.26 -0.56 -8.15
CA THR A 43 -3.13 -1.51 -8.22
C THR A 43 -2.06 -1.04 -9.22
N THR A 44 -2.46 -0.43 -10.34
CA THR A 44 -1.52 0.11 -11.33
C THR A 44 -0.68 1.24 -10.74
N LEU A 45 -1.30 2.17 -10.02
CA LEU A 45 -0.59 3.24 -9.33
C LEU A 45 0.39 2.68 -8.30
N LEU A 46 -0.03 1.75 -7.43
CA LEU A 46 0.87 1.11 -6.45
C LEU A 46 2.04 0.37 -7.11
N ARG A 47 1.83 -0.28 -8.25
CA ARG A 47 2.89 -0.95 -9.01
C ARG A 47 3.90 0.03 -9.61
N VAL A 48 3.48 1.20 -10.08
CA VAL A 48 4.39 2.25 -10.53
C VAL A 48 5.18 2.80 -9.35
N LEU A 49 4.52 3.15 -8.24
CA LEU A 49 5.18 3.64 -7.02
C LEU A 49 6.19 2.64 -6.46
N SER A 50 5.90 1.33 -6.52
CA SER A 50 6.81 0.27 -6.05
C SER A 50 7.91 -0.10 -7.04
N THR A 51 8.02 0.57 -8.17
CA THR A 51 8.93 0.23 -9.29
C THR A 51 8.71 -1.16 -9.87
N PHE A 52 7.54 -1.76 -9.64
CA PHE A 52 7.18 -3.03 -10.26
C PHE A 52 6.96 -2.88 -11.77
N MET A 53 6.58 -1.68 -12.20
CA MET A 53 6.49 -1.29 -13.61
C MET A 53 6.94 0.16 -13.80
N ALA A 54 7.51 0.47 -14.94
CA ALA A 54 7.80 1.84 -15.35
C ALA A 54 6.51 2.53 -15.82
N PRO A 55 6.34 3.84 -15.60
CA PRO A 55 5.25 4.62 -16.18
C PRO A 55 5.36 4.68 -17.72
N SER A 56 4.22 4.80 -18.42
CA SER A 56 4.22 5.04 -19.86
C SER A 56 4.62 6.48 -20.20
N SER A 57 4.23 7.44 -19.35
CA SER A 57 4.68 8.85 -19.39
C SER A 57 4.37 9.54 -18.07
N GLY A 58 4.91 10.75 -17.87
CA GLY A 58 4.83 11.49 -16.61
C GLY A 58 6.02 11.19 -15.70
N THR A 59 6.07 11.86 -14.56
CA THR A 59 7.16 11.76 -13.58
C THR A 59 6.64 11.25 -12.24
N VAL A 60 7.39 10.35 -11.63
CA VAL A 60 7.09 9.86 -10.27
C VAL A 60 8.37 9.90 -9.44
N THR A 61 8.33 10.63 -8.33
CA THR A 61 9.45 10.68 -7.39
C THR A 61 9.04 10.25 -5.99
N LEU A 62 9.92 9.51 -5.33
CA LEU A 62 9.79 9.11 -3.93
C LEU A 62 10.96 9.69 -3.14
N ASN A 63 10.65 10.55 -2.16
CA ASN A 63 11.65 11.31 -1.40
C ASN A 63 12.68 11.99 -2.34
N GLY A 64 12.20 12.60 -3.43
CA GLY A 64 13.03 13.28 -4.45
C GLY A 64 13.79 12.36 -5.40
N VAL A 65 13.62 11.03 -5.33
CA VAL A 65 14.27 10.04 -6.21
C VAL A 65 13.31 9.58 -7.29
N ASP A 66 13.64 9.75 -8.56
CA ASP A 66 12.82 9.28 -9.68
C ASP A 66 12.78 7.76 -9.74
N VAL A 67 11.57 7.21 -9.89
CA VAL A 67 11.32 5.75 -9.86
C VAL A 67 11.91 5.01 -11.05
N THR A 68 12.18 5.70 -12.16
CA THR A 68 12.78 5.13 -13.36
C THR A 68 14.29 5.28 -13.38
N ALA A 69 14.79 6.44 -12.97
CA ALA A 69 16.22 6.77 -13.01
C ALA A 69 17.02 5.98 -11.95
N ASP A 70 16.50 5.79 -10.74
CA ASP A 70 17.16 5.04 -9.66
C ASP A 70 16.20 4.11 -8.93
N SER A 71 15.69 3.12 -9.65
CA SER A 71 14.72 2.14 -9.10
C SER A 71 15.30 1.31 -7.95
N LEU A 72 16.61 1.08 -7.90
CA LEU A 72 17.23 0.34 -6.79
C LEU A 72 17.20 1.13 -5.48
N ARG A 73 17.46 2.42 -5.52
CA ARG A 73 17.35 3.31 -4.36
C ARG A 73 15.90 3.41 -3.89
N VAL A 74 14.96 3.56 -4.83
CA VAL A 74 13.53 3.57 -4.52
C VAL A 74 13.11 2.27 -3.82
N ARG A 75 13.50 1.09 -4.32
CA ARG A 75 13.16 -0.22 -3.70
C ARG A 75 13.68 -0.37 -2.27
N ARG A 76 14.76 0.31 -1.89
CA ARG A 76 15.25 0.31 -0.51
C ARG A 76 14.38 1.15 0.42
N MET A 77 13.73 2.19 -0.09
CA MET A 77 12.84 3.07 0.66
C MET A 77 11.40 2.54 0.75
N VAL A 78 11.02 1.57 -0.10
CA VAL A 78 9.66 1.09 -0.24
C VAL A 78 9.49 -0.32 0.30
N GLY A 79 8.47 -0.53 1.13
CA GLY A 79 7.89 -1.83 1.41
C GLY A 79 6.61 -1.99 0.61
N TYR A 80 6.46 -3.07 -0.15
CA TYR A 80 5.27 -3.32 -0.96
C TYR A 80 4.63 -4.66 -0.62
N LEU A 81 3.35 -4.62 -0.27
CA LEU A 81 2.48 -5.78 -0.08
C LEU A 81 1.50 -5.85 -1.26
N PRO A 82 1.65 -6.80 -2.18
CA PRO A 82 0.73 -6.95 -3.31
C PRO A 82 -0.60 -7.59 -2.89
N GLU A 83 -1.63 -7.45 -3.74
CA GLU A 83 -2.94 -8.09 -3.54
C GLU A 83 -2.84 -9.62 -3.47
N LYS A 84 -2.08 -10.22 -4.40
CA LYS A 84 -1.82 -11.68 -4.40
C LYS A 84 -0.63 -12.02 -3.52
N ASP A 85 -0.78 -13.04 -2.70
CA ASP A 85 0.23 -13.49 -1.74
C ASP A 85 1.37 -14.25 -2.44
N PRO A 86 2.58 -13.67 -2.58
CA PRO A 86 3.73 -14.34 -3.18
C PRO A 86 4.41 -15.23 -2.13
N ILE A 87 3.82 -16.38 -1.83
CA ILE A 87 4.36 -17.31 -0.83
C ILE A 87 5.01 -18.54 -1.47
N TYR A 88 5.91 -19.15 -0.72
CA TYR A 88 6.52 -20.46 -0.99
C TYR A 88 6.01 -21.44 0.07
N PRO A 89 5.03 -22.31 -0.23
CA PRO A 89 4.33 -23.12 0.78
C PRO A 89 5.25 -24.06 1.58
N GLU A 90 6.35 -24.50 0.96
CA GLU A 90 7.26 -25.52 1.48
C GLU A 90 8.29 -24.97 2.48
N ILE A 91 8.47 -23.65 2.57
CA ILE A 91 9.45 -23.05 3.48
C ILE A 91 8.80 -22.53 4.75
N ARG A 92 9.61 -22.42 5.81
CA ARG A 92 9.15 -21.90 7.10
C ARG A 92 9.10 -20.37 7.10
N VAL A 93 8.26 -19.82 7.97
CA VAL A 93 8.13 -18.35 8.15
C VAL A 93 9.50 -17.69 8.35
N ILE A 94 10.34 -18.23 9.26
CA ILE A 94 11.65 -17.64 9.54
C ILE A 94 12.61 -17.76 8.36
N GLU A 95 12.51 -18.83 7.57
CA GLU A 95 13.32 -19.03 6.36
C GLU A 95 12.91 -18.02 5.29
N TYR A 96 11.59 -17.85 5.07
CA TYR A 96 11.04 -16.83 4.17
C TYR A 96 11.52 -15.43 4.56
N LEU A 97 11.30 -15.01 5.79
CA LEU A 97 11.69 -13.69 6.27
C LEU A 97 13.21 -13.48 6.22
N THR A 98 14.01 -14.53 6.53
CA THR A 98 15.47 -14.49 6.42
C THR A 98 15.93 -14.30 4.98
N PHE A 99 15.34 -15.04 4.05
CA PHE A 99 15.63 -14.93 2.63
C PHE A 99 15.31 -13.51 2.10
N ARG A 100 14.11 -13.02 2.41
CA ARG A 100 13.64 -11.70 1.99
C ARG A 100 14.50 -10.57 2.58
N ALA A 101 14.89 -10.69 3.86
CA ALA A 101 15.79 -9.73 4.51
C ALA A 101 17.19 -9.70 3.86
N LYS A 102 17.74 -10.86 3.46
CA LYS A 102 19.01 -10.91 2.71
C LYS A 102 18.92 -10.20 1.37
N LEU A 103 17.82 -10.36 0.62
CA LEU A 103 17.59 -9.65 -0.65
C LEU A 103 17.55 -8.13 -0.47
N ARG A 104 17.18 -7.65 0.72
CA ARG A 104 17.22 -6.22 1.09
C ARG A 104 18.56 -5.74 1.65
N GLY A 105 19.58 -6.61 1.64
CA GLY A 105 20.92 -6.28 2.14
C GLY A 105 21.08 -6.37 3.67
N LEU A 106 20.14 -7.02 4.37
CA LEU A 106 20.25 -7.23 5.82
C LEU A 106 21.03 -8.51 6.13
N PHE A 107 22.14 -8.41 6.88
CA PHE A 107 22.99 -9.53 7.23
C PHE A 107 23.33 -9.56 8.72
N GLY A 108 23.84 -10.70 9.20
CA GLY A 108 24.42 -10.87 10.53
C GLY A 108 23.49 -10.45 11.68
N ARG A 109 24.02 -9.74 12.66
CA ARG A 109 23.31 -9.31 13.87
C ARG A 109 22.18 -8.32 13.58
N THR A 110 22.36 -7.42 12.62
CA THR A 110 21.34 -6.44 12.19
C THR A 110 20.08 -7.16 11.68
N ARG A 111 20.24 -8.16 10.79
CA ARG A 111 19.11 -8.98 10.32
C ARG A 111 18.40 -9.67 11.48
N SER A 112 19.15 -10.34 12.37
CA SER A 112 18.56 -11.09 13.48
C SER A 112 17.80 -10.18 14.44
N LYS A 113 18.31 -8.99 14.72
CA LYS A 113 17.62 -7.98 15.52
C LYS A 113 16.32 -7.55 14.82
N ARG A 114 16.42 -7.18 13.55
CA ARG A 114 15.31 -6.68 12.76
C ARG A 114 14.19 -7.70 12.59
N LEU A 115 14.53 -8.96 12.32
CA LEU A 115 13.52 -10.03 12.22
C LEU A 115 12.77 -10.25 13.54
N ARG A 116 13.44 -10.20 14.69
CA ARG A 116 12.75 -10.29 15.99
C ARG A 116 11.76 -9.14 16.18
N GLU A 117 12.14 -7.92 15.82
CA GLU A 117 11.27 -6.74 15.94
C GLU A 117 10.01 -6.88 15.08
N VAL A 118 10.15 -7.23 13.78
CA VAL A 118 8.98 -7.35 12.90
C VAL A 118 8.12 -8.57 13.22
N ILE A 119 8.72 -9.69 13.66
CA ILE A 119 8.00 -10.86 14.13
C ILE A 119 7.12 -10.50 15.34
N SER A 120 7.68 -9.79 16.32
CA SER A 120 6.93 -9.30 17.47
C SER A 120 5.84 -8.31 17.07
N ARG A 121 6.19 -7.28 16.29
CA ARG A 121 5.26 -6.22 15.84
C ARG A 121 4.09 -6.80 15.03
N CYS A 122 4.35 -7.82 14.20
CA CYS A 122 3.34 -8.48 13.36
C CYS A 122 2.60 -9.63 14.06
N GLY A 123 2.84 -9.85 15.35
CA GLY A 123 2.16 -10.91 16.13
C GLY A 123 2.40 -12.31 15.57
N LEU A 124 3.65 -12.58 15.16
CA LEU A 124 4.08 -13.85 14.55
C LEU A 124 4.86 -14.74 15.54
N ALA A 125 4.96 -14.34 16.81
CA ALA A 125 5.61 -15.13 17.84
C ALA A 125 4.98 -16.53 17.96
N GLY A 126 5.81 -17.57 17.93
CA GLY A 126 5.37 -18.97 17.91
C GLY A 126 5.08 -19.55 16.53
N LEU A 127 5.03 -18.73 15.46
CA LEU A 127 4.81 -19.17 14.08
C LEU A 127 6.10 -19.32 13.27
N GLU A 128 7.27 -18.97 13.83
CA GLU A 128 8.54 -18.89 13.10
C GLU A 128 8.92 -20.20 12.42
N LYS A 129 8.59 -21.34 13.04
CA LYS A 129 8.89 -22.69 12.54
C LYS A 129 7.76 -23.29 11.69
N ALA A 130 6.60 -22.63 11.61
CA ALA A 130 5.48 -23.08 10.80
C ALA A 130 5.81 -22.99 9.31
N LEU A 131 5.31 -23.92 8.49
CA LEU A 131 5.38 -23.84 7.04
C LEU A 131 4.41 -22.78 6.53
N MET A 132 4.82 -21.98 5.54
CA MET A 132 3.98 -20.93 4.95
C MET A 132 2.64 -21.47 4.43
N GLY A 133 2.64 -22.67 3.83
CA GLY A 133 1.43 -23.32 3.32
C GLY A 133 0.49 -23.89 4.39
N LYS A 134 0.86 -23.85 5.67
CA LYS A 134 0.00 -24.27 6.80
C LYS A 134 -0.64 -23.08 7.53
N LEU A 135 -0.28 -21.85 7.16
CA LEU A 135 -0.81 -20.65 7.77
C LEU A 135 -2.21 -20.32 7.25
N SER A 136 -3.04 -19.75 8.10
CA SER A 136 -4.27 -19.08 7.68
C SER A 136 -3.96 -17.87 6.80
N LYS A 137 -4.93 -17.43 6.01
CA LYS A 137 -4.77 -16.23 5.16
C LYS A 137 -4.35 -15.00 5.97
N GLY A 138 -4.92 -14.80 7.16
CA GLY A 138 -4.55 -13.68 8.05
C GLY A 138 -3.12 -13.78 8.57
N GLU A 139 -2.63 -14.99 8.87
CA GLU A 139 -1.24 -15.21 9.27
C GLU A 139 -0.28 -14.94 8.11
N VAL A 140 -0.61 -15.42 6.90
CA VAL A 140 0.16 -15.13 5.69
C VAL A 140 0.27 -13.63 5.47
N ARG A 141 -0.84 -12.89 5.54
CA ARG A 141 -0.83 -11.42 5.41
C ARG A 141 0.07 -10.74 6.44
N ARG A 142 0.08 -11.22 7.70
CA ARG A 142 0.97 -10.70 8.74
C ARG A 142 2.44 -11.01 8.45
N VAL A 143 2.76 -12.20 7.91
CA VAL A 143 4.14 -12.53 7.47
C VAL A 143 4.59 -11.63 6.33
N LEU A 144 3.74 -11.38 5.33
CA LEU A 144 4.05 -10.51 4.21
C LEU A 144 4.20 -9.05 4.64
N LEU A 145 3.42 -8.60 5.63
CA LEU A 145 3.61 -7.28 6.23
C LEU A 145 4.93 -7.21 7.03
N ALA A 146 5.31 -8.27 7.73
CA ALA A 146 6.62 -8.34 8.40
C ALA A 146 7.77 -8.26 7.39
N ASP A 147 7.67 -8.94 6.23
CA ASP A 147 8.62 -8.78 5.12
C ASP A 147 8.66 -7.34 4.63
N CYS A 148 7.48 -6.73 4.41
CA CYS A 148 7.35 -5.35 3.97
C CYS A 148 8.12 -4.38 4.91
N LEU A 149 7.97 -4.56 6.22
CA LEU A 149 8.56 -3.70 7.25
C LEU A 149 10.02 -4.05 7.61
N ALA A 150 10.52 -5.22 7.24
CA ALA A 150 11.85 -5.70 7.65
C ALA A 150 12.99 -4.78 7.19
N GLY A 151 12.86 -4.16 6.02
CA GLY A 151 13.84 -3.22 5.46
C GLY A 151 13.79 -1.81 6.03
N GLU A 152 12.98 -1.52 7.03
CA GLU A 152 12.75 -0.16 7.57
C GLU A 152 12.32 0.85 6.50
N PRO A 153 11.34 0.52 5.66
CA PRO A 153 10.97 1.40 4.57
C PRO A 153 10.44 2.74 5.10
N GLU A 154 10.70 3.82 4.37
CA GLU A 154 10.10 5.13 4.62
C GLU A 154 8.67 5.19 4.10
N ILE A 155 8.39 4.41 3.06
CA ILE A 155 7.09 4.32 2.38
C ILE A 155 6.59 2.88 2.41
N VAL A 156 5.35 2.68 2.81
CA VAL A 156 4.67 1.38 2.86
C VAL A 156 3.49 1.41 1.89
N LEU A 157 3.54 0.56 0.89
CA LEU A 157 2.51 0.43 -0.15
C LEU A 157 1.77 -0.90 0.05
N LEU A 158 0.44 -0.86 0.20
CA LEU A 158 -0.36 -2.03 0.50
C LEU A 158 -1.53 -2.14 -0.48
N ASP A 159 -1.58 -3.24 -1.22
CA ASP A 159 -2.65 -3.47 -2.20
C ASP A 159 -3.70 -4.42 -1.61
N GLU A 160 -4.89 -3.88 -1.29
CA GLU A 160 -6.02 -4.59 -0.67
C GLU A 160 -5.59 -5.44 0.56
N PRO A 161 -4.93 -4.84 1.58
CA PRO A 161 -4.27 -5.60 2.64
C PRO A 161 -5.21 -6.46 3.49
N THR A 162 -6.48 -6.07 3.61
CA THR A 162 -7.50 -6.72 4.44
C THR A 162 -8.46 -7.62 3.65
N LEU A 163 -8.30 -7.67 2.32
CA LEU A 163 -9.21 -8.40 1.43
C LEU A 163 -9.34 -9.89 1.78
N GLY A 164 -10.57 -10.31 2.06
CA GLY A 164 -10.92 -11.71 2.33
C GLY A 164 -10.37 -12.24 3.65
N LEU A 165 -10.08 -11.34 4.60
CA LEU A 165 -9.83 -11.68 6.00
C LEU A 165 -11.13 -11.64 6.79
N ASP A 166 -11.19 -12.46 7.85
CA ASP A 166 -12.22 -12.32 8.86
C ASP A 166 -12.06 -11.02 9.65
N PRO A 167 -13.12 -10.53 10.33
CA PRO A 167 -13.11 -9.23 11.02
C PRO A 167 -12.00 -9.09 12.07
N LEU A 168 -11.64 -10.17 12.78
CA LEU A 168 -10.61 -10.15 13.82
C LEU A 168 -9.21 -9.93 13.21
N ASN A 169 -8.87 -10.68 12.16
CA ASN A 169 -7.60 -10.54 11.46
C ASN A 169 -7.51 -9.21 10.70
N ALA A 170 -8.59 -8.76 10.08
CA ALA A 170 -8.66 -7.42 9.47
C ALA A 170 -8.42 -6.32 10.51
N GLY A 171 -9.08 -6.39 11.68
CA GLY A 171 -8.89 -5.45 12.79
C GLY A 171 -7.45 -5.39 13.29
N ARG A 172 -6.78 -6.54 13.44
CA ARG A 172 -5.35 -6.59 13.82
C ARG A 172 -4.46 -5.88 12.81
N LEU A 173 -4.66 -6.11 11.50
CA LEU A 173 -3.90 -5.44 10.47
C LEU A 173 -4.16 -3.93 10.46
N LYS A 174 -5.42 -3.49 10.60
CA LYS A 174 -5.80 -2.08 10.71
C LYS A 174 -5.07 -1.38 11.87
N THR A 175 -5.03 -2.01 13.04
CA THR A 175 -4.28 -1.48 14.19
C THR A 175 -2.78 -1.35 13.89
N MET A 176 -2.19 -2.32 13.19
CA MET A 176 -0.78 -2.27 12.78
C MET A 176 -0.52 -1.12 11.79
N PHE A 177 -1.40 -0.91 10.79
CA PHE A 177 -1.26 0.21 9.84
C PHE A 177 -1.40 1.56 10.55
N ALA A 178 -2.39 1.68 11.44
CA ALA A 178 -2.59 2.89 12.24
C ALA A 178 -1.35 3.24 13.08
N SER A 179 -0.63 2.23 13.61
CA SER A 179 0.60 2.45 14.37
C SER A 179 1.77 2.98 13.56
N LEU A 180 1.68 2.98 12.22
CA LEU A 180 2.68 3.55 11.33
C LEU A 180 2.50 5.06 11.08
N LYS A 181 1.35 5.62 11.49
CA LYS A 181 1.02 7.04 11.29
C LYS A 181 2.09 7.93 11.93
N GLY A 182 2.57 8.89 11.16
CA GLY A 182 3.65 9.80 11.60
C GLY A 182 5.05 9.20 11.51
N GLU A 183 5.21 7.87 11.66
CA GLU A 183 6.50 7.20 11.52
C GLU A 183 6.85 6.90 10.05
N ARG A 184 5.86 6.49 9.28
CA ARG A 184 5.99 6.06 7.89
C ARG A 184 4.90 6.71 7.04
N THR A 185 5.19 6.91 5.76
CA THR A 185 4.16 7.26 4.78
C THR A 185 3.52 5.98 4.28
N VAL A 186 2.21 5.85 4.42
CA VAL A 186 1.47 4.65 4.03
C VAL A 186 0.49 4.98 2.91
N VAL A 187 0.52 4.20 1.85
CA VAL A 187 -0.49 4.27 0.78
C VAL A 187 -1.10 2.88 0.62
N PHE A 188 -2.40 2.76 0.81
CA PHE A 188 -3.07 1.47 0.67
C PHE A 188 -4.33 1.57 -0.18
N SER A 189 -4.56 0.55 -1.00
CA SER A 189 -5.82 0.42 -1.72
C SER A 189 -6.84 -0.30 -0.87
N THR A 190 -8.08 0.13 -0.95
CA THR A 190 -9.20 -0.56 -0.31
C THR A 190 -10.52 -0.30 -1.07
N HIS A 191 -11.44 -1.23 -0.95
CA HIS A 191 -12.85 -1.07 -1.31
C HIS A 191 -13.75 -0.94 -0.08
N ASP A 192 -13.21 -1.07 1.13
CA ASP A 192 -13.90 -0.83 2.41
C ASP A 192 -13.82 0.67 2.76
N MET A 193 -14.94 1.37 2.53
CA MET A 193 -15.03 2.81 2.77
C MET A 193 -14.90 3.17 4.26
N ALA A 194 -15.40 2.31 5.16
CA ALA A 194 -15.27 2.52 6.60
C ALA A 194 -13.80 2.39 7.05
N GLU A 195 -13.02 1.52 6.42
CA GLU A 195 -11.57 1.43 6.62
C GLU A 195 -10.89 2.74 6.21
N ALA A 196 -11.21 3.26 5.02
CA ALA A 196 -10.65 4.52 4.54
C ALA A 196 -11.02 5.70 5.44
N GLU A 197 -12.29 5.80 5.88
CA GLU A 197 -12.76 6.86 6.78
C GLU A 197 -12.04 6.85 8.14
N SER A 198 -11.78 5.66 8.69
CA SER A 198 -11.22 5.51 10.03
C SER A 198 -9.70 5.67 10.10
N LEU A 199 -8.98 5.32 9.05
CA LEU A 199 -7.51 5.23 9.07
C LEU A 199 -6.81 6.36 8.33
N CYS A 200 -7.43 6.91 7.28
CA CYS A 200 -6.73 7.80 6.36
C CYS A 200 -6.65 9.24 6.87
N THR A 201 -5.50 9.87 6.65
CA THR A 201 -5.35 11.32 6.74
C THR A 201 -5.99 12.00 5.54
N ARG A 202 -5.78 11.41 4.35
CA ARG A 202 -6.42 11.82 3.09
C ARG A 202 -6.80 10.59 2.27
N VAL A 203 -7.77 10.77 1.39
CA VAL A 203 -8.24 9.74 0.46
C VAL A 203 -8.04 10.23 -0.96
N LEU A 204 -7.42 9.39 -1.79
CA LEU A 204 -7.31 9.57 -3.23
C LEU A 204 -8.39 8.76 -3.92
N LEU A 205 -9.38 9.46 -4.46
CA LEU A 205 -10.49 8.86 -5.19
C LEU A 205 -10.14 8.75 -6.66
N LEU A 206 -10.01 7.52 -7.14
CA LEU A 206 -9.73 7.20 -8.54
C LEU A 206 -10.99 6.70 -9.24
N HIS A 207 -11.26 7.21 -10.43
CA HIS A 207 -12.30 6.72 -11.32
C HIS A 207 -11.80 6.67 -12.76
N ARG A 208 -11.89 5.49 -13.40
CA ARG A 208 -11.43 5.27 -14.79
C ARG A 208 -10.03 5.81 -15.08
N GLY A 209 -9.11 5.62 -14.14
CA GLY A 209 -7.72 6.04 -14.27
C GLY A 209 -7.44 7.53 -13.99
N ALA A 210 -8.44 8.32 -13.64
CA ALA A 210 -8.29 9.75 -13.32
C ALA A 210 -8.52 10.01 -11.82
N VAL A 211 -7.86 11.06 -11.30
CA VAL A 211 -8.07 11.56 -9.93
C VAL A 211 -9.34 12.42 -9.92
N MET A 212 -10.32 12.02 -9.12
CA MET A 212 -11.55 12.76 -8.93
C MET A 212 -11.50 13.68 -7.70
N ALA A 213 -10.80 13.23 -6.65
CA ALA A 213 -10.60 14.03 -5.44
C ALA A 213 -9.38 13.52 -4.67
N PHE A 214 -8.74 14.42 -3.93
CA PHE A 214 -7.67 14.09 -2.99
C PHE A 214 -7.75 15.03 -1.78
N SER A 215 -8.43 14.58 -0.73
CA SER A 215 -8.72 15.38 0.47
C SER A 215 -8.92 14.48 1.70
N PRO A 216 -8.93 15.04 2.93
CA PRO A 216 -9.39 14.33 4.11
C PRO A 216 -10.80 13.78 3.93
N PRO A 217 -11.12 12.61 4.52
CA PRO A 217 -12.48 12.03 4.43
C PRO A 217 -13.57 13.03 4.85
N SER A 218 -13.41 13.71 5.98
CA SER A 218 -14.37 14.69 6.47
C SER A 218 -14.65 15.84 5.50
N GLU A 219 -13.63 16.31 4.79
CA GLU A 219 -13.77 17.37 3.77
C GLU A 219 -14.55 16.86 2.55
N LEU A 220 -14.31 15.61 2.13
CA LEU A 220 -15.08 15.00 1.05
C LEU A 220 -16.55 14.84 1.42
N LEU A 221 -16.85 14.34 2.63
CA LEU A 221 -18.22 14.21 3.10
C LEU A 221 -18.95 15.56 3.12
N CYS A 222 -18.29 16.60 3.62
CA CYS A 222 -18.85 17.97 3.63
C CYS A 222 -19.08 18.50 2.22
N ARG A 223 -18.07 18.38 1.32
CA ARG A 223 -18.14 18.86 -0.07
C ARG A 223 -19.30 18.26 -0.85
N TYR A 224 -19.55 16.96 -0.67
CA TYR A 224 -20.61 16.24 -1.38
C TYR A 224 -21.95 16.21 -0.62
N GLY A 225 -22.02 16.73 0.61
CA GLY A 225 -23.23 16.76 1.43
C GLY A 225 -23.76 15.36 1.77
N VAL A 226 -22.87 14.41 2.08
CA VAL A 226 -23.20 13.00 2.36
C VAL A 226 -22.53 12.49 3.62
N ASP A 227 -23.05 11.37 4.17
CA ASP A 227 -22.61 10.81 5.44
C ASP A 227 -21.55 9.72 5.33
N SER A 228 -21.17 9.31 4.09
CA SER A 228 -20.18 8.25 3.88
C SER A 228 -19.41 8.38 2.57
N LEU A 229 -18.14 7.93 2.56
CA LEU A 229 -17.34 7.83 1.35
C LEU A 229 -17.98 6.92 0.29
N GLY A 230 -18.77 5.93 0.72
CA GLY A 230 -19.55 5.09 -0.20
C GLY A 230 -20.56 5.90 -1.00
N SER A 231 -21.19 6.90 -0.38
CA SER A 231 -22.10 7.83 -1.08
C SER A 231 -21.34 8.77 -2.01
N VAL A 232 -20.18 9.29 -1.61
CA VAL A 232 -19.26 10.06 -2.50
C VAL A 232 -18.93 9.26 -3.74
N MET A 233 -18.52 7.99 -3.57
CA MET A 233 -18.19 7.09 -4.68
C MET A 233 -19.35 6.91 -5.67
N LYS A 234 -20.59 6.76 -5.17
CA LYS A 234 -21.78 6.62 -6.02
C LYS A 234 -22.03 7.89 -6.84
N LEU A 235 -21.91 9.06 -6.22
CA LEU A 235 -22.09 10.35 -6.91
C LEU A 235 -21.06 10.55 -8.02
N VAL A 236 -19.78 10.28 -7.72
CA VAL A 236 -18.68 10.38 -8.68
C VAL A 236 -18.87 9.38 -9.85
N ALA A 237 -19.26 8.15 -9.56
CA ALA A 237 -19.51 7.12 -10.58
C ALA A 237 -20.69 7.47 -11.50
N ALA A 238 -21.70 8.18 -10.98
CA ALA A 238 -22.87 8.65 -11.73
C ALA A 238 -22.58 9.89 -12.60
N GLY A 239 -21.36 10.45 -12.60
CA GLY A 239 -21.05 11.67 -13.31
C GLY A 239 -21.60 12.95 -12.65
N GLY A 240 -21.99 12.85 -11.39
CA GLY A 240 -22.69 13.89 -10.65
C GLY A 240 -21.82 15.01 -10.08
N VAL A 241 -20.62 15.26 -10.63
CA VAL A 241 -19.82 16.45 -10.26
C VAL A 241 -18.89 16.83 -11.41
N SER A 242 -19.16 17.94 -12.00
CA SER A 242 -18.22 18.79 -12.75
C SER A 242 -17.66 19.84 -11.82
#